data_7cd482fbab2c40ae79fe020485c97be8
#
_entry.id   7cd482fbab2c40ae79fe020485c97be8
#
_cell.length_a   1.000
_cell.length_b   1.000
_cell.length_c   1.000
_cell.angle_alpha   90.00
_cell.angle_beta   90.00
_cell.angle_gamma   90.00
#
_symmetry.space_group_name_H-M   'P 1'
#
loop_
_entity.id
_entity.type
_entity.pdbx_description
1 polymer ?
#
loop_
_entity_poly.entity_id
_entity_poly.type
_entity_poly.pdbx_seq_one_letter_code
_entity_poly.pdbx_strand_id
1 'polypeptide(L)'
;RAPNSLAHRTTWLRSDLDVFCREPDKIANGQTGDIACDHYHRLDEDVQLMKQLGDNTYRFSISWTRILPGGTGAVNLQGIAFYNRLIDRLLENGIQPCLTLFHWDYPYALEKQGGWLNSESPHWFAEYARTVFHAFGDRVKLFFTFNEPQCFIGAAYAHGKHAPGHIYGNRELVLMAHHVMKAHGLAIQAFRELVPDGRIGYAPTGSGAIPFTDSAADEEADRAREFGIDV
;
A
#
# COMPACT_ATOMS: atom_id res chain seq x y z
N ARG A 1 4.80 4.85 -6.02
CA ARG A 1 3.60 5.62 -5.60
C ARG A 1 2.61 5.64 -6.77
N ALA A 2 1.31 5.38 -6.51
CA ALA A 2 0.30 5.53 -7.55
C ALA A 2 0.17 7.03 -7.91
N PRO A 3 0.23 7.40 -9.19
CA PRO A 3 0.17 8.81 -9.58
C PRO A 3 -1.26 9.35 -9.43
N ASN A 4 -1.38 10.47 -8.74
CA ASN A 4 -2.63 11.21 -8.58
C ASN A 4 -2.61 12.42 -9.51
N SER A 5 -3.23 12.35 -10.69
CA SER A 5 -3.44 13.55 -11.50
C SER A 5 -4.90 14.03 -11.42
N LEU A 6 -5.09 15.34 -11.32
CA LEU A 6 -6.41 16.00 -11.21
C LEU A 6 -7.35 15.69 -12.40
N ALA A 7 -6.81 15.48 -13.58
CA ALA A 7 -7.60 15.29 -14.81
C ALA A 7 -8.52 14.05 -14.77
N HIS A 8 -8.27 13.08 -13.89
CA HIS A 8 -9.06 11.85 -13.77
C HIS A 8 -9.78 11.68 -12.42
N ARG A 9 -9.83 12.73 -11.59
CA ARG A 9 -10.46 12.71 -10.26
C ARG A 9 -11.99 12.66 -10.25
N THR A 10 -12.63 12.89 -11.37
CA THR A 10 -14.09 12.95 -11.45
C THR A 10 -14.76 11.59 -11.23
N THR A 11 -14.02 10.49 -11.35
CA THR A 11 -14.54 9.13 -11.20
C THR A 11 -14.07 8.40 -9.94
N TRP A 12 -13.13 9.00 -9.15
CA TRP A 12 -12.57 8.32 -7.96
C TRP A 12 -12.87 9.10 -6.69
N LEU A 13 -13.25 8.38 -5.65
CA LEU A 13 -13.28 8.93 -4.30
C LEU A 13 -11.84 9.06 -3.77
N ARG A 14 -11.67 9.94 -2.77
CA ARG A 14 -10.35 10.27 -2.21
C ARG A 14 -9.83 9.15 -1.31
N SER A 15 -8.52 8.96 -1.32
CA SER A 15 -7.82 8.28 -0.24
C SER A 15 -7.65 9.20 0.97
N ASP A 16 -7.29 8.64 2.10
CA ASP A 16 -6.90 9.39 3.30
C ASP A 16 -5.68 10.31 3.04
N LEU A 17 -4.71 9.86 2.23
CA LEU A 17 -3.58 10.68 1.77
C LEU A 17 -4.04 11.92 1.00
N ASP A 18 -5.03 11.78 0.12
CA ASP A 18 -5.58 12.92 -0.63
C ASP A 18 -6.23 13.96 0.29
N VAL A 19 -6.85 13.52 1.36
CA VAL A 19 -7.46 14.40 2.37
C VAL A 19 -6.38 15.04 3.21
N PHE A 20 -5.49 14.24 3.79
CA PHE A 20 -4.42 14.68 4.67
C PHE A 20 -3.52 15.76 4.03
N CYS A 21 -3.15 15.59 2.75
CA CYS A 21 -2.32 16.57 2.05
C CYS A 21 -3.00 17.94 1.84
N ARG A 22 -4.30 18.03 2.09
CA ARG A 22 -5.09 19.27 1.95
C ARG A 22 -5.46 19.91 3.27
N GLU A 23 -5.17 19.22 4.37
CA GLU A 23 -5.33 19.81 5.71
C GLU A 23 -4.24 20.87 5.94
N PRO A 24 -4.58 22.03 6.56
CA PRO A 24 -3.60 23.04 6.92
C PRO A 24 -2.46 22.44 7.76
N ASP A 25 -1.24 22.89 7.52
CA ASP A 25 -0.03 22.56 8.29
C ASP A 25 0.42 21.09 8.28
N LYS A 26 -0.22 20.23 7.50
CA LYS A 26 0.17 18.81 7.40
C LYS A 26 1.33 18.59 6.43
N ILE A 27 1.39 19.34 5.34
CA ILE A 27 2.44 19.22 4.32
C ILE A 27 3.17 20.54 4.15
N ALA A 28 4.50 20.51 4.20
CA ALA A 28 5.33 21.68 3.96
C ALA A 28 4.94 22.36 2.62
N ASN A 29 4.75 23.68 2.66
CA ASN A 29 4.36 24.50 1.51
C ASN A 29 3.01 24.10 0.87
N GLY A 30 2.15 23.34 1.55
CA GLY A 30 0.84 22.93 1.05
C GLY A 30 0.89 22.09 -0.23
N GLN A 31 1.98 21.38 -0.48
CA GLN A 31 2.13 20.52 -1.66
C GLN A 31 1.18 19.33 -1.61
N THR A 32 0.69 18.93 -2.79
CA THR A 32 -0.21 17.77 -2.94
C THR A 32 0.37 16.77 -3.93
N GLY A 33 -0.16 15.54 -3.91
CA GLY A 33 0.20 14.50 -4.87
C GLY A 33 -0.54 14.60 -6.22
N ASP A 34 -1.14 15.75 -6.56
CA ASP A 34 -2.03 15.88 -7.71
C ASP A 34 -1.35 15.65 -9.06
N ILE A 35 -0.11 16.06 -9.18
CA ILE A 35 0.72 15.85 -10.37
C ILE A 35 1.84 14.86 -10.03
N ALA A 36 2.64 15.14 -8.98
CA ALA A 36 3.81 14.36 -8.59
C ALA A 36 4.72 14.04 -9.78
N CYS A 37 5.07 12.76 -10.00
CA CYS A 37 5.86 12.32 -11.16
C CYS A 37 5.03 12.12 -12.43
N ASP A 38 3.71 12.32 -12.35
CA ASP A 38 2.75 12.20 -13.47
C ASP A 38 2.83 10.88 -14.26
N HIS A 39 3.15 9.78 -13.57
CA HIS A 39 3.28 8.45 -14.17
C HIS A 39 2.03 8.03 -14.97
N TYR A 40 0.85 8.51 -14.58
CA TYR A 40 -0.41 8.20 -15.27
C TYR A 40 -0.39 8.61 -16.75
N HIS A 41 0.14 9.79 -17.06
CA HIS A 41 0.25 10.31 -18.43
C HIS A 41 1.56 9.90 -19.10
N ARG A 42 2.61 9.69 -18.31
CA ARG A 42 3.97 9.38 -18.79
C ARG A 42 4.33 7.91 -18.75
N LEU A 43 3.33 7.03 -18.64
CA LEU A 43 3.52 5.59 -18.48
C LEU A 43 4.47 4.98 -19.52
N ASP A 44 4.26 5.29 -20.80
CA ASP A 44 5.05 4.72 -21.88
C ASP A 44 6.52 5.24 -21.83
N GLU A 45 6.73 6.52 -21.49
CA GLU A 45 8.06 7.10 -21.28
C GLU A 45 8.77 6.43 -20.09
N ASP A 46 8.09 6.32 -18.95
CA ASP A 46 8.65 5.71 -17.75
C ASP A 46 9.06 4.26 -17.97
N VAL A 47 8.23 3.47 -18.68
CA VAL A 47 8.59 2.07 -19.02
C VAL A 47 9.80 2.01 -19.95
N GLN A 48 9.94 2.93 -20.91
CA GLN A 48 11.14 2.99 -21.76
C GLN A 48 12.39 3.38 -20.97
N LEU A 49 12.29 4.27 -19.98
CA LEU A 49 13.41 4.59 -19.08
C LEU A 49 13.83 3.37 -18.25
N MET A 50 12.88 2.61 -17.69
CA MET A 50 13.16 1.35 -16.97
C MET A 50 13.91 0.35 -17.87
N LYS A 51 13.45 0.20 -19.12
CA LYS A 51 14.12 -0.67 -20.10
C LYS A 51 15.55 -0.21 -20.41
N GLN A 52 15.77 1.10 -20.57
CA GLN A 52 17.11 1.66 -20.81
C GLN A 52 18.06 1.47 -19.61
N LEU A 53 17.53 1.50 -18.38
CA LEU A 53 18.26 1.21 -17.16
C LEU A 53 18.59 -0.28 -16.99
N GLY A 54 17.96 -1.16 -17.77
CA GLY A 54 18.16 -2.60 -17.68
C GLY A 54 17.34 -3.26 -16.58
N ASP A 55 16.27 -2.60 -16.12
CA ASP A 55 15.37 -3.17 -15.11
C ASP A 55 14.68 -4.42 -15.65
N ASN A 56 14.69 -5.49 -14.87
CA ASN A 56 14.02 -6.75 -15.19
C ASN A 56 12.73 -6.96 -14.38
N THR A 57 12.51 -6.16 -13.36
CA THR A 57 11.33 -6.22 -12.49
C THR A 57 10.95 -4.82 -12.04
N TYR A 58 9.65 -4.51 -12.09
CA TYR A 58 9.12 -3.26 -11.57
C TYR A 58 8.08 -3.51 -10.49
N ARG A 59 8.37 -3.04 -9.26
CA ARG A 59 7.44 -3.08 -8.14
C ARG A 59 6.65 -1.77 -8.07
N PHE A 60 5.34 -1.86 -8.13
CA PHE A 60 4.43 -0.71 -7.99
C PHE A 60 3.21 -1.07 -7.14
N SER A 61 2.58 -0.05 -6.59
CA SER A 61 1.35 -0.23 -5.82
C SER A 61 0.11 0.08 -6.66
N ILE A 62 -0.96 -0.67 -6.38
CA ILE A 62 -2.29 -0.40 -6.88
C ILE A 62 -2.98 0.56 -5.91
N SER A 63 -3.55 1.65 -6.41
CA SER A 63 -4.41 2.51 -5.60
C SER A 63 -5.76 1.85 -5.39
N TRP A 64 -6.10 1.60 -4.12
CA TRP A 64 -7.36 0.95 -3.76
C TRP A 64 -8.57 1.73 -4.27
N THR A 65 -8.59 3.05 -4.08
CA THR A 65 -9.69 3.91 -4.55
C THR A 65 -9.79 4.00 -6.07
N ARG A 66 -8.71 3.66 -6.78
CA ARG A 66 -8.74 3.59 -8.25
C ARG A 66 -9.46 2.34 -8.74
N ILE A 67 -9.43 1.27 -7.98
CA ILE A 67 -10.12 0.00 -8.28
C ILE A 67 -11.54 0.01 -7.75
N LEU A 68 -11.70 0.31 -6.45
CA LEU A 68 -12.97 0.41 -5.75
C LEU A 68 -13.11 1.83 -5.16
N PRO A 69 -13.75 2.77 -5.87
CA PRO A 69 -13.81 4.18 -5.45
C PRO A 69 -14.36 4.39 -4.04
N GLY A 70 -15.39 3.61 -3.64
CA GLY A 70 -15.95 3.62 -2.30
C GLY A 70 -15.19 2.78 -1.27
N GLY A 71 -14.14 2.10 -1.70
CA GLY A 71 -13.41 1.11 -0.90
C GLY A 71 -13.98 -0.31 -1.01
N THR A 72 -15.28 -0.44 -1.31
CA THR A 72 -16.01 -1.70 -1.55
C THR A 72 -17.01 -1.50 -2.69
N GLY A 73 -17.61 -2.59 -3.18
CA GLY A 73 -18.74 -2.57 -4.12
C GLY A 73 -18.33 -2.31 -5.57
N ALA A 74 -18.80 -1.24 -6.17
CA ALA A 74 -18.65 -1.01 -7.62
C ALA A 74 -17.20 -0.88 -8.08
N VAL A 75 -16.82 -1.69 -9.08
CA VAL A 75 -15.47 -1.68 -9.68
C VAL A 75 -15.36 -0.54 -10.69
N ASN A 76 -14.28 0.22 -10.61
CA ASN A 76 -13.93 1.24 -11.60
C ASN A 76 -13.17 0.63 -12.80
N LEU A 77 -13.87 0.41 -13.88
CA LEU A 77 -13.28 -0.17 -15.10
C LEU A 77 -12.18 0.69 -15.73
N GLN A 78 -12.21 2.02 -15.56
CA GLN A 78 -11.13 2.89 -16.03
C GLN A 78 -9.85 2.69 -15.21
N GLY A 79 -9.99 2.47 -13.89
CA GLY A 79 -8.86 2.11 -13.03
C GLY A 79 -8.24 0.76 -13.42
N ILE A 80 -9.08 -0.25 -13.67
CA ILE A 80 -8.62 -1.54 -14.19
C ILE A 80 -7.90 -1.37 -15.53
N ALA A 81 -8.46 -0.61 -16.46
CA ALA A 81 -7.85 -0.38 -17.78
C ALA A 81 -6.47 0.29 -17.70
N PHE A 82 -6.27 1.24 -16.76
CA PHE A 82 -4.97 1.86 -16.54
C PHE A 82 -3.91 0.84 -16.13
N TYR A 83 -4.21 0.00 -15.13
CA TYR A 83 -3.24 -1.01 -14.67
C TYR A 83 -3.05 -2.13 -15.69
N ASN A 84 -4.06 -2.51 -16.46
CA ASN A 84 -3.89 -3.42 -17.60
C ASN A 84 -2.85 -2.87 -18.58
N ARG A 85 -2.99 -1.60 -19.00
CA ARG A 85 -2.03 -0.96 -19.88
C ARG A 85 -0.61 -0.95 -19.30
N LEU A 86 -0.45 -0.64 -18.01
CA LEU A 86 0.85 -0.65 -17.36
C LEU A 86 1.47 -2.05 -17.36
N ILE A 87 0.71 -3.07 -16.96
CA ILE A 87 1.16 -4.47 -16.91
C ILE A 87 1.57 -4.94 -18.31
N ASP A 88 0.74 -4.70 -19.32
CA ASP A 88 1.02 -5.09 -20.70
C ASP A 88 2.30 -4.42 -21.24
N ARG A 89 2.46 -3.11 -20.99
CA ARG A 89 3.68 -2.38 -21.39
C ARG A 89 4.96 -2.89 -20.71
N LEU A 90 4.88 -3.25 -19.43
CA LEU A 90 6.02 -3.86 -18.71
C LEU A 90 6.39 -5.20 -19.36
N LEU A 91 5.42 -6.09 -19.56
CA LEU A 91 5.64 -7.41 -20.13
C LEU A 91 6.16 -7.34 -21.57
N GLU A 92 5.62 -6.46 -22.43
CA GLU A 92 6.10 -6.19 -23.79
C GLU A 92 7.58 -5.76 -23.82
N ASN A 93 8.07 -5.13 -22.74
CA ASN A 93 9.45 -4.69 -22.61
C ASN A 93 10.34 -5.66 -21.80
N GLY A 94 9.83 -6.87 -21.46
CA GLY A 94 10.57 -7.88 -20.72
C GLY A 94 10.73 -7.57 -19.22
N ILE A 95 9.94 -6.66 -18.68
CA ILE A 95 9.97 -6.24 -17.28
C ILE A 95 8.86 -6.98 -16.53
N GLN A 96 9.23 -7.75 -15.50
CA GLN A 96 8.28 -8.50 -14.69
C GLN A 96 7.51 -7.56 -13.74
N PRO A 97 6.17 -7.51 -13.80
CA PRO A 97 5.39 -6.72 -12.85
C PRO A 97 5.34 -7.39 -11.48
N CYS A 98 5.50 -6.59 -10.42
CA CYS A 98 5.39 -6.99 -9.03
C CYS A 98 4.43 -6.04 -8.31
N LEU A 99 3.25 -6.51 -7.90
CA LEU A 99 2.19 -5.68 -7.37
C LEU A 99 2.18 -5.64 -5.84
N THR A 100 2.07 -4.43 -5.31
CA THR A 100 1.75 -4.19 -3.89
C THR A 100 0.29 -3.72 -3.78
N LEU A 101 -0.54 -4.46 -3.05
CA LEU A 101 -1.97 -4.15 -2.92
C LEU A 101 -2.20 -2.87 -2.10
N PHE A 102 -1.49 -2.72 -0.98
CA PHE A 102 -1.65 -1.57 -0.10
C PHE A 102 -0.31 -0.91 0.22
N HIS A 103 -0.21 0.39 -0.15
CA HIS A 103 0.94 1.23 0.15
C HIS A 103 0.50 2.56 0.75
N TRP A 104 -0.31 2.46 1.82
CA TRP A 104 -0.71 3.54 2.72
C TRP A 104 -1.78 4.51 2.18
N ASP A 105 -2.46 4.18 1.10
CA ASP A 105 -3.53 4.96 0.48
C ASP A 105 -4.92 4.36 0.78
N TYR A 106 -5.33 4.44 2.04
CA TYR A 106 -6.59 3.87 2.49
C TYR A 106 -7.80 4.66 1.95
N PRO A 107 -8.90 3.99 1.51
CA PRO A 107 -10.10 4.70 1.08
C PRO A 107 -10.70 5.56 2.19
N TYR A 108 -10.77 6.87 1.98
CA TYR A 108 -11.31 7.79 2.98
C TYR A 108 -12.78 7.50 3.34
N ALA A 109 -13.54 6.93 2.41
CA ALA A 109 -14.90 6.47 2.68
C ALA A 109 -14.97 5.37 3.75
N LEU A 110 -13.98 4.48 3.81
CA LEU A 110 -13.84 3.44 4.82
C LEU A 110 -13.18 3.98 6.10
N GLU A 111 -12.26 4.94 5.97
CA GLU A 111 -11.67 5.63 7.13
C GLU A 111 -12.76 6.29 7.98
N LYS A 112 -13.73 6.95 7.36
CA LYS A 112 -14.91 7.52 8.04
C LYS A 112 -15.80 6.50 8.73
N GLN A 113 -15.66 5.22 8.40
CA GLN A 113 -16.38 4.12 9.04
C GLN A 113 -15.55 3.43 10.13
N GLY A 114 -14.43 4.03 10.52
CA GLY A 114 -13.52 3.53 11.57
C GLY A 114 -12.25 2.88 11.05
N GLY A 115 -12.01 2.89 9.74
CA GLY A 115 -10.75 2.46 9.13
C GLY A 115 -10.31 1.06 9.58
N TRP A 116 -9.03 0.92 9.91
CA TRP A 116 -8.49 -0.36 10.40
C TRP A 116 -8.98 -0.76 11.80
N LEU A 117 -9.64 0.13 12.56
CA LEU A 117 -10.28 -0.23 13.83
C LEU A 117 -11.63 -0.94 13.62
N ASN A 118 -12.25 -0.77 12.46
CA ASN A 118 -13.51 -1.44 12.17
C ASN A 118 -13.27 -2.95 11.95
N SER A 119 -14.07 -3.80 12.59
CA SER A 119 -13.99 -5.26 12.49
C SER A 119 -14.21 -5.80 11.07
N GLU A 120 -14.84 -5.01 10.19
CA GLU A 120 -15.05 -5.36 8.77
C GLU A 120 -13.87 -5.03 7.87
N SER A 121 -12.91 -4.25 8.35
CA SER A 121 -11.74 -3.83 7.54
C SER A 121 -10.97 -5.00 6.90
N PRO A 122 -10.80 -6.17 7.55
CA PRO A 122 -10.18 -7.32 6.92
C PRO A 122 -10.99 -7.85 5.72
N HIS A 123 -12.31 -7.80 5.79
CA HIS A 123 -13.19 -8.26 4.72
C HIS A 123 -13.22 -7.27 3.56
N TRP A 124 -13.23 -5.96 3.84
CA TRP A 124 -13.11 -4.92 2.82
C TRP A 124 -11.81 -5.06 2.01
N PHE A 125 -10.69 -5.29 2.71
CA PHE A 125 -9.41 -5.53 2.05
C PHE A 125 -9.40 -6.82 1.23
N ALA A 126 -10.00 -7.89 1.72
CA ALA A 126 -10.09 -9.16 1.01
C ALA A 126 -10.94 -9.05 -0.27
N GLU A 127 -12.03 -8.28 -0.26
CA GLU A 127 -12.85 -7.98 -1.44
C GLU A 127 -12.04 -7.22 -2.50
N TYR A 128 -11.33 -6.19 -2.07
CA TYR A 128 -10.42 -5.44 -2.94
C TYR A 128 -9.31 -6.33 -3.52
N ALA A 129 -8.64 -7.11 -2.69
CA ALA A 129 -7.59 -8.03 -3.13
C ALA A 129 -8.11 -9.05 -4.16
N ARG A 130 -9.29 -9.63 -3.92
CA ARG A 130 -9.96 -10.55 -4.85
C ARG A 130 -10.24 -9.89 -6.20
N THR A 131 -10.71 -8.65 -6.20
CA THR A 131 -10.94 -7.86 -7.41
C THR A 131 -9.64 -7.66 -8.21
N VAL A 132 -8.53 -7.33 -7.54
CA VAL A 132 -7.22 -7.17 -8.15
C VAL A 132 -6.69 -8.50 -8.73
N PHE A 133 -6.82 -9.59 -7.99
CA PHE A 133 -6.38 -10.91 -8.45
C PHE A 133 -7.18 -11.39 -9.67
N HIS A 134 -8.48 -11.17 -9.70
CA HIS A 134 -9.30 -11.47 -10.88
C HIS A 134 -8.88 -10.63 -12.11
N ALA A 135 -8.53 -9.36 -11.89
CA ALA A 135 -8.21 -8.46 -13.00
C ALA A 135 -6.81 -8.69 -13.59
N PHE A 136 -5.84 -9.13 -12.79
CA PHE A 136 -4.42 -9.11 -13.18
C PHE A 136 -3.67 -10.43 -12.92
N GLY A 137 -4.25 -11.39 -12.19
CA GLY A 137 -3.60 -12.64 -11.78
C GLY A 137 -3.30 -13.60 -12.93
N ASP A 138 -3.88 -13.39 -14.10
CA ASP A 138 -3.54 -14.09 -15.34
C ASP A 138 -2.10 -13.79 -15.80
N ARG A 139 -1.63 -12.56 -15.63
CA ARG A 139 -0.34 -12.04 -16.12
C ARG A 139 0.66 -11.71 -15.01
N VAL A 140 0.19 -11.31 -13.84
CA VAL A 140 1.05 -10.98 -12.69
C VAL A 140 1.15 -12.16 -11.75
N LYS A 141 2.38 -12.53 -11.39
CA LYS A 141 2.65 -13.71 -10.54
C LYS A 141 3.37 -13.35 -9.23
N LEU A 142 3.74 -12.08 -9.05
CA LEU A 142 4.40 -11.58 -7.83
C LEU A 142 3.54 -10.52 -7.17
N PHE A 143 3.15 -10.77 -5.91
CA PHE A 143 2.30 -9.86 -5.14
C PHE A 143 2.82 -9.62 -3.73
N PHE A 144 2.57 -8.41 -3.22
CA PHE A 144 2.65 -8.07 -1.81
C PHE A 144 1.29 -7.55 -1.33
N THR A 145 0.85 -8.01 -0.18
CA THR A 145 -0.39 -7.51 0.43
C THR A 145 -0.20 -6.11 0.98
N PHE A 146 0.76 -5.95 1.89
CA PHE A 146 1.05 -4.71 2.59
C PHE A 146 2.51 -4.31 2.43
N ASN A 147 2.74 -3.01 2.29
CA ASN A 147 4.04 -2.40 2.49
C ASN A 147 4.14 -1.87 3.91
N GLU A 148 5.12 -2.36 4.65
CA GLU A 148 5.54 -1.86 5.96
C GLU A 148 4.36 -1.60 6.93
N PRO A 149 3.60 -2.63 7.33
CA PRO A 149 2.43 -2.44 8.17
C PRO A 149 2.75 -1.75 9.50
N GLN A 150 3.89 -2.02 10.10
CA GLN A 150 4.35 -1.36 11.32
C GLN A 150 4.58 0.14 11.12
N CYS A 151 5.07 0.56 9.94
CA CYS A 151 5.33 1.97 9.66
C CYS A 151 4.03 2.76 9.51
N PHE A 152 3.05 2.27 8.75
CA PHE A 152 1.81 3.04 8.61
C PHE A 152 0.99 3.02 9.92
N ILE A 153 0.99 1.93 10.68
CA ILE A 153 0.32 1.89 11.99
C ILE A 153 1.01 2.88 12.95
N GLY A 154 2.34 2.85 13.05
CA GLY A 154 3.09 3.76 13.91
C GLY A 154 2.98 5.22 13.46
N ALA A 155 3.35 5.52 12.23
CA ALA A 155 3.43 6.90 11.76
C ALA A 155 2.06 7.57 11.59
N ALA A 156 1.03 6.82 11.18
CA ALA A 156 -0.29 7.38 10.89
C ALA A 156 -1.23 7.37 12.10
N TYR A 157 -1.14 6.34 12.95
CA TYR A 157 -2.11 6.12 14.02
C TYR A 157 -1.52 6.21 15.44
N ALA A 158 -0.19 6.09 15.61
CA ALA A 158 0.44 6.37 16.90
C ALA A 158 0.97 7.80 16.99
N HIS A 159 1.55 8.33 15.92
CA HIS A 159 2.21 9.64 15.93
C HIS A 159 1.48 10.73 15.13
N GLY A 160 0.47 10.38 14.33
CA GLY A 160 -0.28 11.35 13.53
C GLY A 160 0.54 12.07 12.44
N LYS A 161 1.73 11.53 12.09
CA LYS A 161 2.66 12.14 11.12
C LYS A 161 2.34 11.82 9.67
N HIS A 162 1.60 10.74 9.43
CA HIS A 162 1.13 10.31 8.12
C HIS A 162 -0.39 10.28 8.10
N ALA A 163 -0.99 10.18 6.90
CA ALA A 163 -2.42 10.02 6.74
C ALA A 163 -2.92 8.71 7.42
N PRO A 164 -4.07 8.73 8.08
CA PRO A 164 -5.03 9.83 8.25
C PRO A 164 -4.67 10.85 9.35
N GLY A 165 -3.61 10.65 10.12
CA GLY A 165 -3.12 11.62 11.09
C GLY A 165 -3.76 11.50 12.48
N HIS A 166 -4.27 10.33 12.84
CA HIS A 166 -4.80 10.05 14.17
C HIS A 166 -3.70 9.78 15.20
N ILE A 167 -4.04 9.89 16.47
CA ILE A 167 -3.19 9.51 17.59
C ILE A 167 -4.01 8.61 18.51
N TYR A 168 -3.71 7.32 18.52
CA TYR A 168 -4.39 6.32 19.33
C TYR A 168 -3.47 5.70 20.39
N GLY A 169 -4.07 5.09 21.38
CA GLY A 169 -3.35 4.34 22.43
C GLY A 169 -2.99 2.91 21.97
N ASN A 170 -2.17 2.25 22.79
CA ASN A 170 -1.66 0.90 22.47
C ASN A 170 -2.77 -0.15 22.19
N ARG A 171 -3.92 -0.03 22.87
CA ARG A 171 -5.04 -0.96 22.68
C ARG A 171 -5.57 -0.91 21.24
N GLU A 172 -5.78 0.30 20.72
CA GLU A 172 -6.24 0.54 19.36
C GLU A 172 -5.20 0.12 18.34
N LEU A 173 -3.93 0.42 18.58
CA LEU A 173 -2.82 0.04 17.71
C LEU A 173 -2.67 -1.48 17.58
N VAL A 174 -2.77 -2.22 18.69
CA VAL A 174 -2.74 -3.69 18.69
C VAL A 174 -3.96 -4.26 17.96
N LEU A 175 -5.15 -3.66 18.14
CA LEU A 175 -6.35 -4.07 17.41
C LEU A 175 -6.20 -3.84 15.90
N MET A 176 -5.65 -2.69 15.49
CA MET A 176 -5.34 -2.43 14.07
C MET A 176 -4.36 -3.45 13.50
N ALA A 177 -3.27 -3.73 14.21
CA ALA A 177 -2.30 -4.73 13.80
C ALA A 177 -2.96 -6.11 13.62
N HIS A 178 -3.85 -6.51 14.54
CA HIS A 178 -4.63 -7.74 14.43
C HIS A 178 -5.51 -7.73 13.15
N HIS A 179 -6.23 -6.64 12.89
CA HIS A 179 -7.08 -6.55 11.70
C HIS A 179 -6.27 -6.56 10.41
N VAL A 180 -5.13 -5.88 10.36
CA VAL A 180 -4.22 -5.88 9.21
C VAL A 180 -3.68 -7.29 8.94
N MET A 181 -3.25 -8.02 9.98
CA MET A 181 -2.79 -9.42 9.82
C MET A 181 -3.93 -10.37 9.41
N LYS A 182 -5.13 -10.17 9.92
CA LYS A 182 -6.33 -10.91 9.47
C LYS A 182 -6.64 -10.61 8.00
N ALA A 183 -6.56 -9.34 7.58
CA ALA A 183 -6.71 -8.92 6.19
C ALA A 183 -5.69 -9.58 5.27
N HIS A 184 -4.41 -9.63 5.70
CA HIS A 184 -3.36 -10.37 5.01
C HIS A 184 -3.72 -11.85 4.82
N GLY A 185 -4.14 -12.53 5.88
CA GLY A 185 -4.52 -13.95 5.81
C GLY A 185 -5.68 -14.20 4.84
N LEU A 186 -6.73 -13.37 4.89
CA LEU A 186 -7.87 -13.47 3.97
C LEU A 186 -7.48 -13.21 2.52
N ALA A 187 -6.62 -12.23 2.27
CA ALA A 187 -6.09 -11.96 0.93
C ALA A 187 -5.26 -13.13 0.39
N ILE A 188 -4.43 -13.78 1.23
CA ILE A 188 -3.68 -14.98 0.83
C ILE A 188 -4.61 -16.14 0.47
N GLN A 189 -5.70 -16.35 1.21
CA GLN A 189 -6.68 -17.37 0.87
C GLN A 189 -7.26 -17.13 -0.52
N ALA A 190 -7.72 -15.89 -0.79
CA ALA A 190 -8.22 -15.50 -2.11
C ALA A 190 -7.17 -15.65 -3.22
N PHE A 191 -5.91 -15.31 -2.92
CA PHE A 191 -4.79 -15.45 -3.85
C PHE A 191 -4.56 -16.90 -4.27
N ARG A 192 -4.53 -17.83 -3.31
CA ARG A 192 -4.31 -19.26 -3.60
C ARG A 192 -5.40 -19.86 -4.47
N GLU A 193 -6.62 -19.35 -4.38
CA GLU A 193 -7.74 -19.75 -5.22
C GLU A 193 -7.59 -19.24 -6.67
N LEU A 194 -7.18 -17.97 -6.82
CA LEU A 194 -7.24 -17.23 -8.08
C LEU A 194 -5.95 -17.18 -8.87
N VAL A 195 -4.80 -17.32 -8.20
CA VAL A 195 -3.46 -17.24 -8.79
C VAL A 195 -2.59 -18.38 -8.26
N PRO A 196 -2.94 -19.64 -8.53
CA PRO A 196 -2.30 -20.81 -7.92
C PRO A 196 -0.82 -20.96 -8.25
N ASP A 197 -0.36 -20.42 -9.36
CA ASP A 197 1.03 -20.43 -9.84
C ASP A 197 1.83 -19.16 -9.43
N GLY A 198 1.23 -18.27 -8.63
CA GLY A 198 1.85 -17.05 -8.17
C GLY A 198 2.52 -17.16 -6.81
N ARG A 199 3.17 -16.07 -6.41
CA ARG A 199 3.79 -15.90 -5.09
C ARG A 199 3.26 -14.63 -4.45
N ILE A 200 2.91 -14.69 -3.17
CA ILE A 200 2.42 -13.56 -2.40
C ILE A 200 3.06 -13.53 -1.01
N GLY A 201 3.37 -12.35 -0.54
CA GLY A 201 3.86 -12.10 0.80
C GLY A 201 3.44 -10.73 1.30
N TYR A 202 4.12 -10.21 2.31
CA TYR A 202 4.09 -8.79 2.69
C TYR A 202 5.53 -8.31 2.81
N ALA A 203 5.73 -6.99 2.77
CA ALA A 203 7.05 -6.38 2.81
C ALA A 203 7.21 -5.58 4.12
N PRO A 204 7.64 -6.22 5.21
CA PRO A 204 7.93 -5.51 6.45
C PRO A 204 9.23 -4.72 6.32
N THR A 205 9.39 -3.70 7.14
CA THR A 205 10.69 -3.11 7.44
C THR A 205 11.11 -3.48 8.85
N GLY A 206 12.37 -3.36 9.16
CA GLY A 206 12.92 -3.58 10.48
C GLY A 206 14.26 -2.87 10.61
N SER A 207 14.62 -2.46 11.79
CA SER A 207 15.93 -1.95 12.12
C SER A 207 16.71 -3.06 12.85
N GLY A 208 17.88 -3.43 12.31
CA GLY A 208 18.86 -4.20 13.08
C GLY A 208 19.52 -3.28 14.09
N ALA A 209 19.78 -3.77 15.29
CA ALA A 209 20.67 -3.13 16.24
C ALA A 209 21.99 -3.92 16.27
N ILE A 210 23.04 -3.26 16.69
CA ILE A 210 24.36 -3.87 16.93
C ILE A 210 24.83 -3.34 18.28
N PRO A 211 25.25 -4.20 19.24
CA PRO A 211 25.80 -3.72 20.50
C PRO A 211 26.95 -2.77 20.26
N PHE A 212 27.00 -1.67 20.99
CA PHE A 212 28.08 -0.69 20.85
C PHE A 212 29.41 -1.24 21.35
N THR A 213 29.36 -2.07 22.42
CA THR A 213 30.50 -2.83 22.94
C THR A 213 30.04 -4.23 23.30
N ASP A 214 30.99 -5.14 23.62
CA ASP A 214 30.71 -6.50 24.13
C ASP A 214 30.27 -6.48 25.61
N SER A 215 29.76 -5.38 26.12
CA SER A 215 29.26 -5.31 27.50
C SER A 215 27.85 -5.93 27.59
N ALA A 216 27.56 -6.57 28.71
CA ALA A 216 26.24 -7.15 28.98
C ALA A 216 25.10 -6.10 28.89
N ALA A 217 25.39 -4.83 29.19
CA ALA A 217 24.43 -3.71 29.08
C ALA A 217 24.12 -3.37 27.61
N ASP A 218 25.13 -3.34 26.74
CA ASP A 218 24.94 -3.06 25.33
C ASP A 218 24.28 -4.23 24.61
N GLU A 219 24.61 -5.46 24.97
CA GLU A 219 23.93 -6.66 24.45
C GLU A 219 22.45 -6.71 24.87
N GLU A 220 22.12 -6.29 26.10
CA GLU A 220 20.74 -6.23 26.57
C GLU A 220 19.95 -5.10 25.86
N ALA A 221 20.58 -3.94 25.65
CA ALA A 221 19.99 -2.83 24.91
C ALA A 221 19.72 -3.22 23.45
N ASP A 222 20.64 -3.93 22.79
CA ASP A 222 20.48 -4.49 21.45
C ASP A 222 19.29 -5.44 21.39
N ARG A 223 19.24 -6.40 22.30
CA ARG A 223 18.16 -7.39 22.42
C ARG A 223 16.79 -6.75 22.68
N ALA A 224 16.76 -5.74 23.56
CA ALA A 224 15.55 -5.00 23.86
C ALA A 224 15.04 -4.22 22.62
N ARG A 225 15.93 -3.68 21.79
CA ARG A 225 15.57 -3.01 20.56
C ARG A 225 15.10 -3.99 19.48
N GLU A 226 15.75 -5.13 19.33
CA GLU A 226 15.41 -6.13 18.31
C GLU A 226 14.00 -6.72 18.55
N PHE A 227 13.57 -6.87 19.80
CA PHE A 227 12.23 -7.34 20.18
C PHE A 227 11.28 -6.23 20.61
N GLY A 228 11.77 -4.99 20.69
CA GLY A 228 10.94 -3.81 20.93
C GLY A 228 10.08 -3.50 19.71
N ILE A 229 8.83 -3.15 19.96
CA ILE A 229 8.00 -2.50 18.92
C ILE A 229 8.55 -1.09 18.80
N ASP A 230 9.24 -0.78 17.69
CA ASP A 230 9.55 0.59 17.31
C ASP A 230 8.21 1.30 17.02
N VAL A 231 7.63 1.90 18.04
CA VAL A 231 6.42 2.70 17.96
C VAL A 231 6.79 4.17 17.81
#